data_4cbf2ff34ae23bc180f0e04be336f608
#
_entry.id   4cbf2ff34ae23bc180f0e04be336f608
#
_cell.length_a   1.000
_cell.length_b   1.000
_cell.length_c   1.000
_cell.angle_alpha   90.00
_cell.angle_beta   90.00
_cell.angle_gamma   90.00
#
_symmetry.space_group_name_H-M   'P 1'
#
loop_
_entity.id
_entity.type
_entity.pdbx_description
1 polymer ?
#
loop_
_entity_poly.entity_id
_entity_poly.type
_entity_poly.pdbx_seq_one_letter_code
_entity_poly.pdbx_strand_id
1 'polypeptide(L)'
;MIKKEMIAMLLAGGQGSRLGVLTAKVAKPAVAFGGKYRIIDFPLSNCINSGIDTVGVLTQYQPLRLNTHIGIGMPWDLDRNNGGVTILSPYERSAGSDWYSGTANAIYQNIDYIDTYNPEYVLILSGDHIYKMDYEVMLDYHKENNAAVTIACMPVPWEEAGRFGVVITDENGQIN
;
A
#
# COMPACT_ATOMS: atom_id res chain seq x y z
N MET A 1 5.22 23.94 2.14
CA MET A 1 5.33 22.49 1.94
C MET A 1 5.44 21.88 3.31
N ILE A 2 4.56 20.95 3.68
CA ILE A 2 4.61 20.30 5.00
C ILE A 2 5.44 19.05 4.82
N LYS A 3 6.63 19.04 5.41
CA LYS A 3 7.51 17.87 5.37
C LYS A 3 6.94 16.77 6.26
N LYS A 4 6.81 15.57 5.72
CA LYS A 4 6.45 14.35 6.47
C LYS A 4 7.69 13.48 6.59
N GLU A 5 7.85 12.81 7.72
CA GLU A 5 8.95 11.85 7.85
C GLU A 5 8.70 10.65 6.93
N MET A 6 7.53 10.04 7.02
CA MET A 6 7.12 8.91 6.21
C MET A 6 5.69 9.08 5.69
N ILE A 7 5.44 8.68 4.45
CA ILE A 7 4.11 8.51 3.89
C ILE A 7 3.92 7.06 3.42
N ALA A 8 2.67 6.60 3.34
CA ALA A 8 2.36 5.28 2.81
C ALA A 8 1.74 5.36 1.41
N MET A 9 2.14 4.43 0.54
CA MET A 9 1.58 4.20 -0.79
C MET A 9 0.97 2.79 -0.82
N LEU A 10 -0.36 2.73 -0.85
CA LEU A 10 -1.12 1.50 -0.68
C LEU A 10 -1.62 0.99 -2.04
N LEU A 11 -1.06 -0.11 -2.51
CA LEU A 11 -1.37 -0.71 -3.81
C LEU A 11 -2.69 -1.49 -3.76
N ALA A 12 -3.77 -0.89 -4.24
CA ALA A 12 -5.13 -1.41 -4.14
C ALA A 12 -5.80 -1.68 -5.52
N GLY A 13 -5.01 -1.75 -6.59
CA GLY A 13 -5.50 -1.82 -7.98
C GLY A 13 -5.68 -3.23 -8.55
N GLY A 14 -5.37 -4.30 -7.81
CA GLY A 14 -5.39 -5.68 -8.32
C GLY A 14 -6.78 -6.24 -8.58
N GLN A 15 -6.93 -7.03 -9.66
CA GLN A 15 -8.20 -7.68 -10.03
C GLN A 15 -8.64 -8.77 -9.03
N GLY A 16 -7.70 -9.41 -8.31
CA GLY A 16 -8.00 -10.43 -7.33
C GLY A 16 -8.62 -11.72 -7.90
N SER A 17 -8.30 -12.07 -9.15
CA SER A 17 -8.89 -13.21 -9.90
C SER A 17 -8.89 -14.54 -9.14
N ARG A 18 -7.93 -14.73 -8.22
CA ARG A 18 -7.83 -15.97 -7.40
C ARG A 18 -8.98 -16.15 -6.41
N LEU A 19 -9.72 -15.11 -6.08
CA LEU A 19 -10.88 -15.15 -5.18
C LEU A 19 -12.21 -15.42 -5.91
N GLY A 20 -12.17 -15.63 -7.22
CA GLY A 20 -13.32 -16.02 -8.04
C GLY A 20 -14.53 -15.10 -7.86
N VAL A 21 -15.65 -15.67 -7.40
CA VAL A 21 -16.92 -14.94 -7.26
C VAL A 21 -16.87 -13.76 -6.29
N LEU A 22 -15.97 -13.76 -5.30
CA LEU A 22 -15.84 -12.68 -4.32
C LEU A 22 -15.32 -11.39 -4.95
N THR A 23 -14.54 -11.49 -6.01
CA THR A 23 -13.94 -10.35 -6.71
C THR A 23 -14.56 -10.08 -8.08
N ALA A 24 -15.60 -10.81 -8.46
CA ALA A 24 -16.26 -10.62 -9.76
C ALA A 24 -16.80 -9.18 -9.97
N LYS A 25 -17.21 -8.51 -8.88
CA LYS A 25 -17.83 -7.17 -8.94
C LYS A 25 -17.22 -6.16 -7.97
N VAL A 26 -16.11 -6.50 -7.32
CA VAL A 26 -15.43 -5.62 -6.35
C VAL A 26 -13.92 -5.83 -6.43
N ALA A 27 -13.15 -4.78 -6.21
CA ALA A 27 -11.71 -4.90 -6.03
C ALA A 27 -11.39 -5.77 -4.79
N LYS A 28 -10.31 -6.57 -4.86
CA LYS A 28 -9.92 -7.46 -3.75
C LYS A 28 -9.82 -6.73 -2.40
N PRO A 29 -9.25 -5.53 -2.28
CA PRO A 29 -9.21 -4.79 -1.03
C PRO A 29 -10.58 -4.42 -0.46
N ALA A 30 -11.63 -4.36 -1.30
CA ALA A 30 -12.99 -4.04 -0.90
C ALA A 30 -13.82 -5.27 -0.48
N VAL A 31 -13.26 -6.49 -0.56
CA VAL A 31 -13.94 -7.71 -0.12
C VAL A 31 -14.19 -7.65 1.39
N ALA A 32 -15.41 -8.01 1.80
CA ALA A 32 -15.79 -8.07 3.21
C ALA A 32 -15.02 -9.15 3.96
N PHE A 33 -14.59 -8.83 5.17
CA PHE A 33 -13.87 -9.72 6.07
C PHE A 33 -14.41 -9.59 7.49
N GLY A 34 -14.71 -10.71 8.13
CA GLY A 34 -15.23 -10.72 9.51
C GLY A 34 -16.58 -10.00 9.67
N GLY A 35 -17.37 -9.92 8.61
CA GLY A 35 -18.72 -9.31 8.60
C GLY A 35 -18.74 -7.79 8.56
N LYS A 36 -17.96 -7.11 9.39
CA LYS A 36 -17.95 -5.64 9.53
C LYS A 36 -16.88 -4.95 8.68
N TYR A 37 -15.71 -5.58 8.56
CA TYR A 37 -14.52 -5.00 7.96
C TYR A 37 -14.39 -5.35 6.47
N ARG A 38 -13.47 -4.66 5.80
CA ARG A 38 -12.94 -5.01 4.49
C ARG A 38 -11.44 -5.23 4.58
N ILE A 39 -10.86 -5.91 3.61
CA ILE A 39 -9.43 -6.20 3.62
C ILE A 39 -8.57 -4.92 3.76
N ILE A 40 -8.97 -3.84 3.09
CA ILE A 40 -8.27 -2.55 3.14
C ILE A 40 -8.20 -1.92 4.55
N ASP A 41 -9.12 -2.27 5.44
CA ASP A 41 -9.18 -1.68 6.78
C ASP A 41 -7.94 -2.04 7.61
N PHE A 42 -7.35 -3.21 7.37
CA PHE A 42 -6.16 -3.68 8.08
C PHE A 42 -4.93 -2.83 7.79
N PRO A 43 -4.48 -2.65 6.53
CA PRO A 43 -3.33 -1.80 6.25
C PRO A 43 -3.57 -0.32 6.59
N LEU A 44 -4.79 0.21 6.44
CA LEU A 44 -5.10 1.58 6.88
C LEU A 44 -4.99 1.72 8.41
N SER A 45 -5.51 0.75 9.16
CA SER A 45 -5.39 0.73 10.63
C SER A 45 -3.94 0.58 11.07
N ASN A 46 -3.15 -0.27 10.39
CA ASN A 46 -1.73 -0.40 10.69
C ASN A 46 -0.98 0.92 10.44
N CYS A 47 -1.28 1.65 9.35
CA CYS A 47 -0.67 2.96 9.08
C CYS A 47 -0.90 3.93 10.26
N ILE A 48 -2.14 4.12 10.68
CA ILE A 48 -2.46 5.03 11.77
C ILE A 48 -1.85 4.60 13.10
N ASN A 49 -1.89 3.30 13.41
CA ASN A 49 -1.30 2.77 14.64
C ASN A 49 0.24 2.86 14.65
N SER A 50 0.88 3.03 13.49
CA SER A 50 2.30 3.27 13.30
C SER A 50 2.63 4.77 13.09
N GLY A 51 1.73 5.68 13.44
CA GLY A 51 1.95 7.13 13.33
C GLY A 51 1.95 7.70 11.91
N ILE A 52 1.57 6.91 10.89
CA ILE A 52 1.53 7.35 9.49
C ILE A 52 0.16 7.95 9.20
N ASP A 53 0.12 9.26 9.06
CA ASP A 53 -1.10 10.06 8.86
C ASP A 53 -1.33 10.51 7.41
N THR A 54 -0.51 10.06 6.48
CA THR A 54 -0.58 10.43 5.07
C THR A 54 -0.49 9.18 4.22
N VAL A 55 -1.59 8.85 3.54
CA VAL A 55 -1.72 7.59 2.80
C VAL A 55 -2.28 7.83 1.40
N GLY A 56 -1.51 7.49 0.37
CA GLY A 56 -1.99 7.43 -1.01
C GLY A 56 -2.50 6.02 -1.34
N VAL A 57 -3.77 5.88 -1.71
CA VAL A 57 -4.35 4.59 -2.10
C VAL A 57 -4.48 4.52 -3.61
N LEU A 58 -3.66 3.67 -4.23
CA LEU A 58 -3.61 3.50 -5.68
C LEU A 58 -4.67 2.49 -6.12
N THR A 59 -5.72 2.99 -6.78
CA THR A 59 -6.86 2.19 -7.23
C THR A 59 -6.90 2.10 -8.74
N GLN A 60 -7.39 0.99 -9.30
CA GLN A 60 -7.54 0.83 -10.74
C GLN A 60 -8.77 -0.02 -11.10
N TYR A 61 -8.83 -1.26 -10.59
CA TYR A 61 -9.89 -2.21 -10.92
C TYR A 61 -11.09 -2.04 -9.98
N GLN A 62 -12.31 -1.93 -10.54
CA GLN A 62 -13.57 -1.84 -9.77
C GLN A 62 -13.52 -0.87 -8.56
N PRO A 63 -13.11 0.39 -8.75
CA PRO A 63 -12.75 1.26 -7.62
C PRO A 63 -13.95 1.77 -6.84
N LEU A 64 -15.16 1.80 -7.41
CA LEU A 64 -16.32 2.48 -6.84
C LEU A 64 -16.61 2.06 -5.39
N ARG A 65 -16.72 0.75 -5.13
CA ARG A 65 -17.04 0.26 -3.78
C ARG A 65 -15.88 0.47 -2.79
N LEU A 66 -14.65 0.40 -3.27
CA LEU A 66 -13.47 0.67 -2.46
C LEU A 66 -13.41 2.14 -2.07
N ASN A 67 -13.53 3.04 -3.04
CA ASN A 67 -13.51 4.47 -2.84
C ASN A 67 -14.65 4.94 -1.92
N THR A 68 -15.85 4.40 -2.10
CA THR A 68 -17.00 4.69 -1.23
C THR A 68 -16.73 4.23 0.22
N HIS A 69 -16.09 3.08 0.41
CA HIS A 69 -15.80 2.56 1.74
C HIS A 69 -14.71 3.40 2.46
N ILE A 70 -13.66 3.78 1.75
CA ILE A 70 -12.59 4.63 2.30
C ILE A 70 -13.13 6.03 2.57
N GLY A 71 -13.94 6.58 1.67
CA GLY A 71 -14.46 7.94 1.77
C GLY A 71 -13.34 8.95 1.95
N ILE A 72 -13.47 9.82 2.92
CA ILE A 72 -12.44 10.79 3.32
C ILE A 72 -11.51 10.27 4.43
N GLY A 73 -11.69 9.02 4.87
CA GLY A 73 -10.82 8.41 5.87
C GLY A 73 -11.23 8.56 7.33
N MET A 74 -12.44 9.05 7.61
CA MET A 74 -12.94 9.27 8.99
C MET A 74 -12.75 8.07 9.94
N PRO A 75 -13.01 6.80 9.54
CA PRO A 75 -12.85 5.67 10.45
C PRO A 75 -11.42 5.45 10.96
N TRP A 76 -10.43 6.03 10.29
CA TRP A 76 -9.00 5.90 10.60
C TRP A 76 -8.36 7.24 11.01
N ASP A 77 -9.14 8.29 11.29
CA ASP A 77 -8.61 9.63 11.57
C ASP A 77 -7.68 10.14 10.43
N LEU A 78 -8.05 9.79 9.19
CA LEU A 78 -7.35 10.19 7.95
C LEU A 78 -8.08 11.29 7.17
N ASP A 79 -9.10 11.93 7.76
CA ASP A 79 -9.81 13.09 7.20
C ASP A 79 -9.12 14.41 7.55
N ARG A 80 -7.82 14.48 7.28
CA ARG A 80 -6.95 15.59 7.70
C ARG A 80 -6.74 16.61 6.60
N ASN A 81 -6.64 17.88 6.97
CA ASN A 81 -6.31 18.97 6.02
C ASN A 81 -4.88 18.87 5.48
N ASN A 82 -3.95 18.32 6.28
CA ASN A 82 -2.53 18.20 5.94
C ASN A 82 -2.12 16.73 6.06
N GLY A 83 -2.21 16.00 4.96
CA GLY A 83 -2.07 14.56 4.91
C GLY A 83 -3.41 13.89 4.71
N GLY A 84 -3.70 12.84 5.52
CA GLY A 84 -4.93 12.08 5.38
C GLY A 84 -4.86 11.04 4.27
N VAL A 85 -6.03 10.48 3.89
CA VAL A 85 -6.11 9.53 2.80
C VAL A 85 -6.45 10.23 1.48
N THR A 86 -5.70 9.88 0.43
CA THR A 86 -5.95 10.34 -0.94
C THR A 86 -6.10 9.14 -1.86
N ILE A 87 -7.19 9.11 -2.63
CA ILE A 87 -7.38 8.08 -3.67
C ILE A 87 -6.65 8.52 -4.93
N LEU A 88 -5.76 7.66 -5.41
CA LEU A 88 -4.93 7.87 -6.58
C LEU A 88 -5.36 6.87 -7.67
N SER A 89 -6.11 7.33 -8.63
CA SER A 89 -6.54 6.54 -9.78
C SER A 89 -5.74 6.91 -11.02
N PRO A 90 -5.53 5.99 -11.96
CA PRO A 90 -4.95 6.34 -13.26
C PRO A 90 -5.78 7.44 -13.91
N TYR A 91 -5.12 8.38 -14.57
CA TYR A 91 -5.78 9.46 -15.28
C TYR A 91 -5.17 9.68 -16.66
N GLU A 92 -5.97 10.22 -17.55
CA GLU A 92 -5.51 10.56 -18.89
C GLU A 92 -4.59 11.77 -18.84
N ARG A 93 -3.39 11.63 -19.43
CA ARG A 93 -2.48 12.75 -19.70
C ARG A 93 -2.64 13.17 -21.16
N SER A 94 -2.17 14.36 -21.52
CA SER A 94 -2.24 14.88 -22.90
C SER A 94 -1.57 13.98 -23.95
N ALA A 95 -0.77 13.00 -23.54
CA ALA A 95 -0.10 12.00 -24.39
C ALA A 95 -0.83 10.66 -24.48
N GLY A 96 -1.99 10.49 -23.83
CA GLY A 96 -2.77 9.25 -23.81
C GLY A 96 -3.19 8.81 -22.43
N SER A 97 -4.07 7.81 -22.37
CA SER A 97 -4.58 7.21 -21.12
C SER A 97 -3.63 6.08 -20.70
N ASP A 98 -2.95 6.25 -19.59
CA ASP A 98 -1.99 5.27 -19.08
C ASP A 98 -2.54 4.56 -17.83
N TRP A 99 -3.12 3.38 -18.06
CA TRP A 99 -3.38 2.44 -16.97
C TRP A 99 -2.08 2.03 -16.29
N TYR A 100 -2.13 1.76 -14.97
CA TYR A 100 -0.96 1.23 -14.29
C TYR A 100 -0.57 -0.13 -14.91
N SER A 101 0.61 -0.21 -15.51
CA SER A 101 1.13 -1.44 -16.13
C SER A 101 1.79 -2.40 -15.12
N GLY A 102 1.73 -2.07 -13.83
CA GLY A 102 2.27 -2.87 -12.73
C GLY A 102 2.44 -2.03 -11.46
N THR A 103 2.86 -2.67 -10.39
CA THR A 103 2.97 -2.03 -9.06
C THR A 103 4.01 -0.91 -9.04
N ALA A 104 5.19 -1.14 -9.62
CA ALA A 104 6.23 -0.12 -9.72
C ALA A 104 5.79 1.07 -10.58
N ASN A 105 5.11 0.80 -11.70
CA ASN A 105 4.59 1.84 -12.57
C ASN A 105 3.50 2.67 -11.87
N ALA A 106 2.66 2.05 -11.04
CA ALA A 106 1.66 2.76 -10.26
C ALA A 106 2.30 3.78 -9.30
N ILE A 107 3.38 3.42 -8.61
CA ILE A 107 4.14 4.35 -7.78
C ILE A 107 4.77 5.45 -8.62
N TYR A 108 5.43 5.09 -9.74
CA TYR A 108 6.09 6.03 -10.63
C TYR A 108 5.15 7.10 -11.17
N GLN A 109 3.95 6.72 -11.60
CA GLN A 109 2.94 7.67 -12.10
C GLN A 109 2.43 8.65 -11.03
N ASN A 110 2.64 8.36 -9.74
CA ASN A 110 2.21 9.18 -8.62
C ASN A 110 3.37 9.82 -7.84
N ILE A 111 4.55 9.96 -8.45
CA ILE A 111 5.70 10.65 -7.83
C ILE A 111 5.34 12.09 -7.45
N ASP A 112 4.58 12.81 -8.28
CA ASP A 112 4.15 14.18 -7.99
C ASP A 112 3.34 14.27 -6.67
N TYR A 113 2.56 13.23 -6.34
CA TYR A 113 1.87 13.14 -5.05
C TYR A 113 2.88 12.99 -3.90
N ILE A 114 3.88 12.12 -4.06
CA ILE A 114 4.94 11.91 -3.06
C ILE A 114 5.70 13.22 -2.85
N ASP A 115 6.09 13.89 -3.92
CA ASP A 115 6.85 15.15 -3.88
C ASP A 115 6.09 16.29 -3.20
N THR A 116 4.75 16.25 -3.20
CA THR A 116 3.92 17.24 -2.49
C THR A 116 4.23 17.28 -0.99
N TYR A 117 4.57 16.14 -0.40
CA TYR A 117 4.89 16.01 1.04
C TYR A 117 6.39 15.99 1.33
N ASN A 118 7.24 15.84 0.29
CA ASN A 118 8.69 15.75 0.43
C ASN A 118 9.13 14.85 1.61
N PRO A 119 8.67 13.58 1.67
CA PRO A 119 8.96 12.67 2.78
C PRO A 119 10.42 12.23 2.74
N GLU A 120 10.95 11.82 3.91
CA GLU A 120 12.25 11.16 3.98
C GLU A 120 12.15 9.69 3.59
N TYR A 121 11.00 9.07 3.90
CA TYR A 121 10.76 7.66 3.64
C TYR A 121 9.39 7.46 2.98
N VAL A 122 9.33 6.45 2.11
CA VAL A 122 8.08 6.03 1.47
C VAL A 122 7.85 4.55 1.79
N LEU A 123 6.75 4.28 2.48
CA LEU A 123 6.30 2.92 2.77
C LEU A 123 5.38 2.43 1.66
N ILE A 124 5.74 1.34 1.00
CA ILE A 124 4.92 0.73 -0.04
C ILE A 124 4.25 -0.53 0.51
N LEU A 125 2.93 -0.56 0.46
CA LEU A 125 2.10 -1.62 1.04
C LEU A 125 1.19 -2.26 0.00
N SER A 126 0.92 -3.56 0.18
CA SER A 126 -0.17 -4.24 -0.51
C SER A 126 -1.50 -3.94 0.18
N GLY A 127 -2.50 -3.51 -0.59
CA GLY A 127 -3.85 -3.19 -0.08
C GLY A 127 -4.73 -4.41 0.16
N ASP A 128 -4.21 -5.60 -0.05
CA ASP A 128 -4.95 -6.87 0.01
C ASP A 128 -4.38 -7.86 1.04
N HIS A 129 -3.59 -7.37 1.99
CA HIS A 129 -2.90 -8.17 2.99
C HIS A 129 -3.53 -7.97 4.38
N ILE A 130 -3.97 -9.06 5.00
CA ILE A 130 -4.57 -9.07 6.33
C ILE A 130 -3.52 -9.50 7.34
N TYR A 131 -2.97 -8.55 8.08
CA TYR A 131 -1.98 -8.79 9.13
C TYR A 131 -1.97 -7.61 10.12
N LYS A 132 -1.37 -7.82 11.28
CA LYS A 132 -1.08 -6.76 12.25
C LYS A 132 0.40 -6.50 12.26
N MET A 133 0.81 -5.28 11.95
CA MET A 133 2.22 -4.88 11.89
C MET A 133 2.35 -3.43 12.32
N ASP A 134 3.39 -3.15 13.08
CA ASP A 134 3.85 -1.82 13.40
C ASP A 134 4.96 -1.44 12.41
N TYR A 135 4.68 -0.44 11.58
CA TYR A 135 5.62 0.01 10.54
C TYR A 135 6.71 0.92 11.12
N GLU A 136 6.53 1.47 12.32
CA GLU A 136 7.56 2.24 13.00
C GLU A 136 8.79 1.36 13.31
N VAL A 137 8.54 0.13 13.76
CA VAL A 137 9.62 -0.86 13.99
C VAL A 137 10.42 -1.15 12.72
N MET A 138 9.73 -1.23 11.57
CA MET A 138 10.39 -1.43 10.28
C MET A 138 11.20 -0.19 9.85
N LEU A 139 10.69 1.00 10.12
CA LEU A 139 11.40 2.25 9.85
C LEU A 139 12.65 2.41 10.71
N ASP A 140 12.55 2.08 11.99
CA ASP A 140 13.70 2.13 12.91
C ASP A 140 14.80 1.17 12.45
N TYR A 141 14.44 -0.06 12.09
CA TYR A 141 15.38 -1.02 11.52
C TYR A 141 16.04 -0.48 10.24
N HIS A 142 15.28 0.17 9.36
CA HIS A 142 15.79 0.80 8.14
C HIS A 142 16.85 1.87 8.46
N LYS A 143 16.56 2.75 9.44
CA LYS A 143 17.46 3.82 9.87
C LYS A 143 18.71 3.26 10.53
N GLU A 144 18.58 2.31 11.45
CA GLU A 144 19.70 1.68 12.16
C GLU A 144 20.71 1.01 11.22
N ASN A 145 20.20 0.41 10.13
CA ASN A 145 21.04 -0.25 9.13
C ASN A 145 21.48 0.69 7.99
N ASN A 146 21.08 1.97 8.03
CA ASN A 146 21.35 2.93 6.97
C ASN A 146 21.04 2.35 5.57
N ALA A 147 19.92 1.62 5.46
CA ALA A 147 19.55 0.87 4.28
C ALA A 147 19.01 1.80 3.19
N ALA A 148 19.23 1.49 1.92
CA ALA A 148 18.57 2.18 0.80
C ALA A 148 17.15 1.65 0.59
N VAL A 149 16.92 0.36 0.84
CA VAL A 149 15.62 -0.31 0.76
C VAL A 149 15.54 -1.36 1.87
N THR A 150 14.38 -1.46 2.52
CA THR A 150 14.08 -2.52 3.49
C THR A 150 12.84 -3.27 3.02
N ILE A 151 12.91 -4.60 2.97
CA ILE A 151 11.81 -5.46 2.51
C ILE A 151 11.39 -6.38 3.66
N ALA A 152 10.11 -6.31 4.04
CA ALA A 152 9.53 -7.25 4.98
C ALA A 152 9.34 -8.61 4.29
N CYS A 153 10.00 -9.63 4.83
CA CYS A 153 9.94 -11.00 4.32
C CYS A 153 9.47 -11.95 5.42
N MET A 154 8.90 -13.08 5.00
CA MET A 154 8.55 -14.17 5.89
C MET A 154 9.05 -15.50 5.32
N PRO A 155 9.52 -16.44 6.15
CA PRO A 155 9.87 -17.76 5.68
C PRO A 155 8.62 -18.50 5.19
N VAL A 156 8.76 -19.18 4.06
CA VAL A 156 7.72 -20.02 3.48
C VAL A 156 8.26 -21.44 3.23
N PRO A 157 7.42 -22.48 3.25
CA PRO A 157 7.83 -23.83 2.85
C PRO A 157 8.40 -23.83 1.43
N TRP A 158 9.41 -24.66 1.19
CA TRP A 158 10.08 -24.74 -0.10
C TRP A 158 9.12 -25.06 -1.25
N GLU A 159 8.14 -25.89 -0.99
CA GLU A 159 7.12 -26.31 -1.95
C GLU A 159 6.24 -25.14 -2.43
N GLU A 160 6.13 -24.10 -1.61
CA GLU A 160 5.35 -22.88 -1.92
C GLU A 160 6.20 -21.76 -2.51
N ALA A 161 7.52 -21.83 -2.46
CA ALA A 161 8.43 -20.76 -2.86
C ALA A 161 8.20 -20.31 -4.31
N GLY A 162 7.84 -21.20 -5.22
CA GLY A 162 7.54 -20.88 -6.62
C GLY A 162 6.31 -19.98 -6.85
N ARG A 163 5.53 -19.70 -5.79
CA ARG A 163 4.34 -18.84 -5.84
C ARG A 163 4.62 -17.41 -5.38
N PHE A 164 5.80 -17.16 -4.82
CA PHE A 164 6.21 -15.88 -4.21
C PHE A 164 7.44 -15.30 -4.88
N GLY A 165 7.67 -14.02 -4.68
CA GLY A 165 8.97 -13.42 -4.89
C GLY A 165 9.91 -13.89 -3.78
N VAL A 166 10.98 -14.55 -4.14
CA VAL A 166 11.96 -15.05 -3.18
C VAL A 166 13.17 -14.13 -3.16
N VAL A 167 13.62 -13.75 -1.98
CA VAL A 167 14.87 -13.00 -1.79
C VAL A 167 15.94 -13.94 -1.25
N ILE A 168 17.18 -13.72 -1.66
CA ILE A 168 18.36 -14.40 -1.11
C ILE A 168 19.10 -13.37 -0.28
N THR A 169 19.34 -13.70 0.97
CA THR A 169 20.06 -12.83 1.91
C THR A 169 21.32 -13.51 2.42
N ASP A 170 22.27 -12.70 2.87
CA ASP A 170 23.39 -13.15 3.68
C ASP A 170 22.98 -13.42 5.15
N GLU A 171 23.96 -13.76 6.00
CA GLU A 171 23.77 -14.04 7.44
C GLU A 171 23.28 -12.81 8.23
N ASN A 172 23.47 -11.60 7.71
CA ASN A 172 23.05 -10.34 8.30
C ASN A 172 21.70 -9.84 7.75
N GLY A 173 21.06 -10.61 6.84
CA GLY A 173 19.81 -10.23 6.22
C GLY A 173 19.96 -9.23 5.06
N GLN A 174 21.18 -8.98 4.59
CA GLN A 174 21.39 -8.14 3.40
C GLN A 174 21.03 -8.93 2.13
N ILE A 175 20.29 -8.28 1.25
CA ILE A 175 19.87 -8.85 -0.03
C ILE A 175 21.04 -8.77 -1.01
N ASN A 176 21.37 -9.90 -1.63
CA ASN A 176 22.41 -10.04 -2.66
C ASN A 176 21.86 -9.85 -4.07
#